data_2d5c2631563ad99a214660560545e373
#
_entry.id   2d5c2631563ad99a214660560545e373
#
_cell.length_a   1.000
_cell.length_b   1.000
_cell.length_c   1.000
_cell.angle_alpha   90.00
_cell.angle_beta   90.00
_cell.angle_gamma   90.00
#
_symmetry.space_group_name_H-M   'P 1'
#
loop_
_entity.id
_entity.type
_entity.pdbx_description
1 polymer ?
#
loop_
_entity_poly.entity_id
_entity_poly.type
_entity_poly.pdbx_seq_one_letter_code
_entity_poly.pdbx_strand_id
1 'polypeptide(L)'
;MRKEENTIEIRNQKKENKMNYDKKIEELNLILPKAADPVGAYVAVRISGNLLFISGQISMNENGELIKGKLGKEFNTDDGYNAAKRCALSIVAQAKKACGNNLSKIKSCIKLTGFVNSTDDFTDQPKVINGASDLISSIFGDAGMHARAAVSTNSLPLGVAVEVDA
;
A
#
# COMPACT_ATOMS: atom_id res chain seq x y z
N MET A 1 -8.42 2.45 46.94
CA MET A 1 -9.53 2.71 46.04
C MET A 1 -9.17 3.67 44.91
N ARG A 2 -8.82 4.95 45.10
CA ARG A 2 -8.52 5.89 43.97
C ARG A 2 -7.36 5.49 43.05
N LYS A 3 -6.34 4.74 43.53
CA LYS A 3 -5.21 4.31 42.66
C LYS A 3 -5.54 3.14 41.74
N GLU A 4 -6.46 2.28 42.13
CA GLU A 4 -6.90 1.14 41.31
C GLU A 4 -7.86 1.58 40.20
N GLU A 5 -8.76 2.52 40.49
CA GLU A 5 -9.65 3.10 39.49
C GLU A 5 -8.86 3.82 38.39
N ASN A 6 -7.85 4.63 38.74
CA ASN A 6 -6.96 5.29 37.78
C ASN A 6 -6.17 4.29 36.92
N THR A 7 -5.78 3.14 37.47
CA THR A 7 -5.03 2.11 36.74
C THR A 7 -5.94 1.37 35.74
N ILE A 8 -7.21 1.18 36.09
CA ILE A 8 -8.22 0.55 35.22
C ILE A 8 -8.63 1.52 34.08
N GLU A 9 -8.79 2.81 34.39
CA GLU A 9 -9.09 3.83 33.40
C GLU A 9 -7.95 4.00 32.38
N ILE A 10 -6.68 4.04 32.82
CA ILE A 10 -5.50 4.08 31.96
C ILE A 10 -5.38 2.79 31.11
N ARG A 11 -5.69 1.62 31.66
CA ARG A 11 -5.74 0.36 30.92
C ARG A 11 -6.88 0.33 29.88
N ASN A 12 -8.03 0.89 30.20
CA ASN A 12 -9.17 0.99 29.30
C ASN A 12 -8.91 2.01 28.21
N GLN A 13 -8.33 3.19 28.49
CA GLN A 13 -7.91 4.16 27.49
C GLN A 13 -6.81 3.61 26.57
N LYS A 14 -5.87 2.77 27.07
CA LYS A 14 -4.90 2.04 26.22
C LYS A 14 -5.53 0.93 25.36
N LYS A 15 -6.68 0.37 25.79
CA LYS A 15 -7.45 -0.59 24.98
C LYS A 15 -8.29 0.09 23.91
N GLU A 16 -8.77 1.31 24.14
CA GLU A 16 -9.59 2.06 23.18
C GLU A 16 -8.77 2.73 22.09
N ASN A 17 -7.46 2.90 22.28
CA ASN A 17 -6.56 3.47 21.26
C ASN A 17 -5.99 2.40 20.31
N LYS A 18 -6.74 1.35 20.00
CA LYS A 18 -6.44 0.47 18.89
C LYS A 18 -6.72 1.24 17.61
N MET A 19 -5.64 1.67 16.91
CA MET A 19 -5.73 2.44 15.67
C MET A 19 -6.77 1.83 14.75
N ASN A 20 -7.83 2.55 14.48
CA ASN A 20 -8.86 2.14 13.55
C ASN A 20 -8.47 2.64 12.15
N TYR A 21 -7.69 1.82 11.43
CA TYR A 21 -7.23 2.17 10.09
C TYR A 21 -8.37 2.29 9.07
N ASP A 22 -9.49 1.59 9.28
CA ASP A 22 -10.68 1.74 8.44
C ASP A 22 -11.26 3.16 8.58
N LYS A 23 -11.39 3.68 9.80
CA LYS A 23 -11.78 5.06 10.06
C LYS A 23 -10.78 6.06 9.46
N LYS A 24 -9.47 5.75 9.53
CA LYS A 24 -8.44 6.61 8.94
C LYS A 24 -8.57 6.73 7.42
N ILE A 25 -8.93 5.65 6.75
CA ILE A 25 -9.22 5.63 5.31
C ILE A 25 -10.41 6.56 4.99
N GLU A 26 -11.47 6.52 5.80
CA GLU A 26 -12.64 7.40 5.66
C GLU A 26 -12.26 8.88 5.88
N GLU A 27 -11.52 9.19 6.94
CA GLU A 27 -11.03 10.55 7.25
C GLU A 27 -10.17 11.14 6.13
N LEU A 28 -9.39 10.30 5.46
CA LEU A 28 -8.56 10.67 4.30
C LEU A 28 -9.33 10.71 2.98
N ASN A 29 -10.64 10.43 3.00
CA ASN A 29 -11.50 10.32 1.82
C ASN A 29 -10.93 9.36 0.75
N LEU A 30 -10.30 8.26 1.18
CA LEU A 30 -9.71 7.28 0.28
C LEU A 30 -10.75 6.23 -0.11
N ILE A 31 -10.85 5.97 -1.41
CA ILE A 31 -11.69 4.89 -1.95
C ILE A 31 -10.79 3.73 -2.32
N LEU A 32 -10.90 2.64 -1.57
CA LEU A 32 -10.18 1.40 -1.89
C LEU A 32 -10.81 0.74 -3.13
N PRO A 33 -10.00 0.31 -4.10
CA PRO A 33 -10.52 -0.47 -5.21
C PRO A 33 -11.01 -1.84 -4.72
N LYS A 34 -11.82 -2.51 -5.54
CA LYS A 34 -12.13 -3.92 -5.31
C LYS A 34 -10.82 -4.72 -5.37
N ALA A 35 -10.54 -5.51 -4.32
CA ALA A 35 -9.38 -6.39 -4.32
C ALA A 35 -9.48 -7.38 -5.49
N ALA A 36 -8.57 -7.23 -6.47
CA ALA A 36 -8.55 -8.04 -7.67
C ALA A 36 -8.21 -9.51 -7.33
N ASP A 37 -8.80 -10.44 -8.08
CA ASP A 37 -8.39 -11.82 -8.06
C ASP A 37 -7.18 -12.02 -8.99
N PRO A 38 -6.27 -12.97 -8.71
CA PRO A 38 -5.08 -13.19 -9.53
C PRO A 38 -5.46 -13.75 -10.91
N VAL A 39 -4.70 -13.34 -11.92
CA VAL A 39 -4.84 -13.84 -13.29
C VAL A 39 -3.73 -14.85 -13.56
N GLY A 40 -3.90 -16.07 -13.06
CA GLY A 40 -2.90 -17.14 -13.26
C GLY A 40 -2.82 -18.11 -12.09
N ALA A 41 -1.84 -19.02 -12.14
CA ALA A 41 -1.62 -20.06 -11.13
C ALA A 41 -0.87 -19.52 -9.89
N TYR A 42 -1.32 -18.42 -9.31
CA TYR A 42 -0.78 -17.84 -8.07
C TYR A 42 -1.91 -17.24 -7.24
N VAL A 43 -1.62 -16.77 -6.03
CA VAL A 43 -2.58 -16.12 -5.14
C VAL A 43 -2.22 -14.65 -4.95
N ALA A 44 -3.25 -13.79 -4.81
CA ALA A 44 -3.03 -12.36 -4.54
C ALA A 44 -2.36 -12.11 -3.18
N VAL A 45 -2.62 -13.01 -2.22
CA VAL A 45 -2.10 -12.90 -0.86
C VAL A 45 -1.71 -14.27 -0.33
N ARG A 46 -0.55 -14.38 0.30
CA ARG A 46 -0.10 -15.57 1.04
C ARG A 46 0.21 -15.19 2.48
N ILE A 47 -0.26 -16.01 3.41
CA ILE A 47 0.05 -15.87 4.84
C ILE A 47 1.06 -16.95 5.24
N SER A 48 2.11 -16.55 5.95
CA SER A 48 3.07 -17.45 6.57
C SER A 48 3.40 -16.96 7.97
N GLY A 49 3.03 -17.72 8.99
CA GLY A 49 3.10 -17.27 10.38
C GLY A 49 2.30 -15.98 10.57
N ASN A 50 2.96 -14.92 11.00
CA ASN A 50 2.37 -13.58 11.19
C ASN A 50 2.65 -12.62 10.01
N LEU A 51 3.20 -13.13 8.91
CA LEU A 51 3.51 -12.33 7.72
C LEU A 51 2.44 -12.51 6.65
N LEU A 52 2.07 -11.40 6.06
CA LEU A 52 1.16 -11.31 4.91
C LEU A 52 1.98 -10.85 3.71
N PHE A 53 2.11 -11.71 2.70
CA PHE A 53 2.77 -11.39 1.44
C PHE A 53 1.71 -11.04 0.41
N ILE A 54 1.81 -9.85 -0.17
CA ILE A 54 0.87 -9.35 -1.18
C ILE A 54 1.61 -9.29 -2.51
N SER A 55 1.10 -10.02 -3.50
CA SER A 55 1.63 -10.03 -4.86
C SER A 55 1.61 -8.64 -5.49
N GLY A 56 2.43 -8.43 -6.52
CA GLY A 56 2.51 -7.17 -7.24
C GLY A 56 1.15 -6.61 -7.63
N GLN A 57 0.91 -5.37 -7.28
CA GLN A 57 -0.28 -4.60 -7.62
C GLN A 57 0.10 -3.59 -8.69
N ILE A 58 -0.50 -3.74 -9.87
CA ILE A 58 -0.24 -2.87 -11.03
C ILE A 58 -1.05 -1.58 -10.96
N SER A 59 -0.53 -0.52 -11.58
CA SER A 59 -1.17 0.79 -11.57
C SER A 59 -2.45 0.82 -12.41
N MET A 60 -3.58 1.13 -11.76
CA MET A 60 -4.90 1.31 -12.38
C MET A 60 -5.53 2.61 -11.89
N ASN A 61 -6.28 3.29 -12.74
CA ASN A 61 -7.05 4.47 -12.37
C ASN A 61 -8.31 4.11 -11.56
N GLU A 62 -9.12 5.09 -11.23
CA GLU A 62 -10.35 4.92 -10.44
C GLU A 62 -11.42 4.09 -11.15
N ASN A 63 -11.41 4.10 -12.49
CA ASN A 63 -12.33 3.32 -13.29
C ASN A 63 -11.87 1.86 -13.52
N GLY A 64 -10.70 1.49 -12.99
CA GLY A 64 -10.10 0.16 -13.18
C GLY A 64 -9.33 0.01 -14.50
N GLU A 65 -9.05 1.11 -15.20
CA GLU A 65 -8.25 1.11 -16.43
C GLU A 65 -6.76 1.16 -16.08
N LEU A 66 -5.96 0.43 -16.85
CA LEU A 66 -4.51 0.36 -16.65
C LEU A 66 -3.85 1.71 -16.96
N ILE A 67 -3.00 2.19 -16.06
CA ILE A 67 -2.14 3.36 -16.29
C ILE A 67 -0.89 2.85 -17.01
N LYS A 68 -0.84 3.00 -18.34
CA LYS A 68 0.20 2.45 -19.22
C LYS A 68 1.11 3.56 -19.74
N GLY A 69 2.41 3.29 -19.74
CA GLY A 69 3.44 4.21 -20.27
C GLY A 69 4.75 4.10 -19.51
N LYS A 70 5.74 4.87 -19.95
CA LYS A 70 7.08 4.93 -19.36
C LYS A 70 7.33 6.27 -18.67
N LEU A 71 7.89 6.22 -17.47
CA LEU A 71 8.44 7.38 -16.79
C LEU A 71 9.68 7.88 -17.57
N GLY A 72 9.78 9.18 -17.71
CA GLY A 72 10.83 9.80 -18.55
C GLY A 72 10.47 9.91 -20.04
N LYS A 73 9.31 9.39 -20.45
CA LYS A 73 8.82 9.50 -21.83
C LYS A 73 7.37 9.99 -21.87
N GLU A 74 6.38 9.08 -21.67
CA GLU A 74 4.97 9.46 -21.65
C GLU A 74 4.56 10.12 -20.32
N PHE A 75 5.23 9.74 -19.21
CA PHE A 75 4.91 10.18 -17.86
C PHE A 75 6.09 10.89 -17.20
N ASN A 76 5.77 11.91 -16.41
CA ASN A 76 6.70 12.57 -15.50
C ASN A 76 6.68 11.91 -14.10
N THR A 77 7.49 12.43 -13.17
CA THR A 77 7.61 11.89 -11.81
C THR A 77 6.30 11.99 -11.02
N ASP A 78 5.52 13.06 -11.20
CA ASP A 78 4.24 13.26 -10.49
C ASP A 78 3.17 12.28 -10.98
N ASP A 79 3.13 11.99 -12.29
CA ASP A 79 2.27 10.97 -12.85
C ASP A 79 2.62 9.59 -12.26
N GLY A 80 3.91 9.29 -12.17
CA GLY A 80 4.42 8.08 -11.56
C GLY A 80 4.09 7.97 -10.07
N TYR A 81 4.22 9.07 -9.32
CA TYR A 81 3.82 9.14 -7.91
C TYR A 81 2.33 8.79 -7.73
N ASN A 82 1.46 9.36 -8.55
CA ASN A 82 0.03 9.05 -8.53
C ASN A 82 -0.25 7.59 -8.92
N ALA A 83 0.47 7.04 -9.90
CA ALA A 83 0.37 5.63 -10.26
C ALA A 83 0.79 4.70 -9.12
N ALA A 84 1.90 5.00 -8.42
CA ALA A 84 2.36 4.26 -7.23
C ALA A 84 1.35 4.34 -6.07
N LYS A 85 0.75 5.51 -5.85
CA LYS A 85 -0.33 5.69 -4.87
C LYS A 85 -1.53 4.77 -5.18
N ARG A 86 -1.89 4.59 -6.46
CA ARG A 86 -2.94 3.65 -6.88
C ARG A 86 -2.58 2.21 -6.57
N CYS A 87 -1.31 1.80 -6.81
CA CYS A 87 -0.83 0.47 -6.42
C CYS A 87 -0.98 0.23 -4.91
N ALA A 88 -0.62 1.22 -4.09
CA ALA A 88 -0.75 1.12 -2.64
C ALA A 88 -2.21 1.01 -2.16
N LEU A 89 -3.17 1.69 -2.80
CA LEU A 89 -4.60 1.50 -2.52
C LEU A 89 -5.02 0.04 -2.78
N SER A 90 -4.52 -0.57 -3.85
CA SER A 90 -4.76 -1.98 -4.16
C SER A 90 -4.13 -2.92 -3.13
N ILE A 91 -2.92 -2.63 -2.65
CA ILE A 91 -2.26 -3.34 -1.54
C ILE A 91 -3.13 -3.30 -0.28
N VAL A 92 -3.61 -2.11 0.11
CA VAL A 92 -4.49 -1.95 1.28
C VAL A 92 -5.80 -2.71 1.11
N ALA A 93 -6.38 -2.72 -0.09
CA ALA A 93 -7.59 -3.50 -0.40
C ALA A 93 -7.35 -5.01 -0.23
N GLN A 94 -6.22 -5.53 -0.73
CA GLN A 94 -5.83 -6.94 -0.57
C GLN A 94 -5.60 -7.29 0.91
N ALA A 95 -4.88 -6.44 1.65
CA ALA A 95 -4.65 -6.62 3.08
C ALA A 95 -5.98 -6.63 3.86
N LYS A 96 -6.90 -5.71 3.55
CA LYS A 96 -8.23 -5.65 4.16
C LYS A 96 -9.03 -6.94 3.92
N LYS A 97 -9.08 -7.43 2.67
CA LYS A 97 -9.73 -8.68 2.30
C LYS A 97 -9.13 -9.87 3.07
N ALA A 98 -7.80 -9.99 3.10
CA ALA A 98 -7.08 -11.06 3.79
C ALA A 98 -7.28 -11.05 5.32
N CYS A 99 -7.47 -9.87 5.91
CA CYS A 99 -7.74 -9.69 7.34
C CYS A 99 -9.23 -9.85 7.71
N GLY A 100 -10.09 -10.30 6.80
CA GLY A 100 -11.52 -10.46 7.04
C GLY A 100 -12.22 -9.11 7.22
N ASN A 101 -11.88 -8.14 6.37
CA ASN A 101 -12.37 -6.76 6.36
C ASN A 101 -12.07 -5.96 7.65
N ASN A 102 -11.00 -6.29 8.35
CA ASN A 102 -10.57 -5.60 9.57
C ASN A 102 -9.07 -5.29 9.53
N LEU A 103 -8.71 -4.09 9.10
CA LEU A 103 -7.31 -3.64 9.02
C LEU A 103 -6.65 -3.46 10.39
N SER A 104 -7.40 -3.40 11.49
CA SER A 104 -6.80 -3.30 12.84
C SER A 104 -6.00 -4.55 13.25
N LYS A 105 -6.07 -5.63 12.47
CA LYS A 105 -5.22 -6.82 12.61
C LYS A 105 -3.79 -6.60 12.10
N ILE A 106 -3.57 -5.63 11.20
CA ILE A 106 -2.24 -5.26 10.71
C ILE A 106 -1.48 -4.58 11.84
N LYS A 107 -0.29 -5.08 12.14
CA LYS A 107 0.59 -4.51 13.15
C LYS A 107 1.57 -3.51 12.57
N SER A 108 2.10 -3.80 11.38
CA SER A 108 3.01 -2.91 10.67
C SER A 108 3.17 -3.32 9.21
N CYS A 109 3.50 -2.38 8.35
CA CYS A 109 4.06 -2.65 7.03
C CYS A 109 5.56 -2.95 7.19
N ILE A 110 6.02 -4.07 6.68
CA ILE A 110 7.43 -4.49 6.83
C ILE A 110 8.26 -3.99 5.67
N LYS A 111 7.76 -4.15 4.44
CA LYS A 111 8.50 -3.82 3.23
C LYS A 111 7.56 -3.49 2.08
N LEU A 112 7.99 -2.56 1.22
CA LEU A 112 7.46 -2.35 -0.12
C LEU A 112 8.58 -2.55 -1.14
N THR A 113 8.26 -3.20 -2.26
CA THR A 113 9.13 -3.22 -3.44
C THR A 113 8.40 -2.56 -4.60
N GLY A 114 8.94 -1.45 -5.09
CA GLY A 114 8.37 -0.71 -6.21
C GLY A 114 9.16 -0.90 -7.48
N PHE A 115 8.48 -1.21 -8.56
CA PHE A 115 9.01 -1.38 -9.91
C PHE A 115 8.44 -0.28 -10.81
N VAL A 116 9.34 0.45 -11.45
CA VAL A 116 8.99 1.60 -12.30
C VAL A 116 9.36 1.28 -13.74
N ASN A 117 8.37 1.26 -14.63
CA ASN A 117 8.59 1.18 -16.06
C ASN A 117 9.13 2.54 -16.54
N SER A 118 10.44 2.64 -16.78
CA SER A 118 11.06 3.92 -17.10
C SER A 118 12.07 3.82 -18.23
N THR A 119 12.45 4.97 -18.79
CA THR A 119 13.57 5.09 -19.72
C THR A 119 14.90 4.84 -19.00
N ASP A 120 15.96 4.56 -19.75
CA ASP A 120 17.27 4.21 -19.19
C ASP A 120 17.94 5.36 -18.43
N ASP A 121 17.59 6.60 -18.78
CA ASP A 121 18.10 7.84 -18.16
C ASP A 121 17.23 8.35 -17.00
N PHE A 122 16.08 7.75 -16.76
CA PHE A 122 15.23 8.13 -15.63
C PHE A 122 15.79 7.59 -14.31
N THR A 123 16.05 8.46 -13.34
CA THR A 123 16.68 8.10 -12.06
C THR A 123 15.83 8.45 -10.82
N ASP A 124 14.62 8.95 -11.03
CA ASP A 124 13.72 9.40 -9.94
C ASP A 124 12.75 8.31 -9.43
N GLN A 125 13.08 7.02 -9.61
CA GLN A 125 12.25 5.91 -9.12
C GLN A 125 11.90 6.03 -7.62
N PRO A 126 12.82 6.47 -6.72
CA PRO A 126 12.46 6.68 -5.33
C PRO A 126 11.36 7.73 -5.13
N LYS A 127 11.36 8.80 -5.93
CA LYS A 127 10.32 9.84 -5.87
C LYS A 127 8.96 9.31 -6.36
N VAL A 128 8.96 8.48 -7.41
CA VAL A 128 7.76 7.80 -7.89
C VAL A 128 7.18 6.92 -6.79
N ILE A 129 7.98 6.04 -6.18
CA ILE A 129 7.50 5.10 -5.16
C ILE A 129 7.15 5.78 -3.83
N ASN A 130 7.55 7.04 -3.62
CA ASN A 130 7.03 7.84 -2.50
C ASN A 130 5.49 7.89 -2.51
N GLY A 131 4.84 7.87 -3.68
CA GLY A 131 3.38 7.81 -3.76
C GLY A 131 2.77 6.63 -3.00
N ALA A 132 3.40 5.47 -3.08
CA ALA A 132 2.98 4.30 -2.30
C ALA A 132 3.35 4.44 -0.81
N SER A 133 4.59 4.85 -0.51
CA SER A 133 5.08 4.98 0.86
C SER A 133 4.28 6.01 1.67
N ASP A 134 3.99 7.16 1.08
CA ASP A 134 3.26 8.25 1.73
C ASP A 134 1.82 7.84 2.02
N LEU A 135 1.18 7.10 1.10
CA LEU A 135 -0.17 6.56 1.34
C LEU A 135 -0.17 5.56 2.49
N ILE A 136 0.73 4.60 2.49
CA ILE A 136 0.83 3.59 3.57
C ILE A 136 1.08 4.28 4.92
N SER A 137 2.01 5.23 4.98
CA SER A 137 2.29 6.00 6.20
C SER A 137 1.11 6.87 6.63
N SER A 138 0.36 7.46 5.70
CA SER A 138 -0.83 8.27 6.03
C SER A 138 -1.96 7.45 6.65
N ILE A 139 -2.11 6.18 6.25
CA ILE A 139 -3.13 5.27 6.80
C ILE A 139 -2.68 4.66 8.12
N PHE A 140 -1.45 4.14 8.17
CA PHE A 140 -0.96 3.32 9.28
C PHE A 140 -0.11 4.08 10.30
N GLY A 141 0.23 5.36 10.05
CA GLY A 141 1.12 6.14 10.93
C GLY A 141 2.48 5.48 11.09
N ASP A 142 3.00 5.39 12.32
CA ASP A 142 4.27 4.74 12.61
C ASP A 142 4.31 3.27 12.18
N ALA A 143 3.18 2.58 12.22
CA ALA A 143 3.07 1.21 11.71
C ALA A 143 3.20 1.11 10.18
N GLY A 144 3.08 2.21 9.46
CA GLY A 144 3.30 2.31 8.02
C GLY A 144 4.77 2.54 7.63
N MET A 145 5.65 2.82 8.56
CA MET A 145 7.09 2.99 8.30
C MET A 145 7.72 1.63 7.95
N HIS A 146 8.25 1.52 6.74
CA HIS A 146 8.65 0.25 6.14
C HIS A 146 10.03 0.33 5.47
N ALA A 147 10.69 -0.83 5.33
CA ALA A 147 11.84 -0.97 4.43
C ALA A 147 11.38 -0.91 2.97
N ARG A 148 12.23 -0.43 2.07
CA ARG A 148 11.85 -0.23 0.67
C ARG A 148 12.97 -0.53 -0.32
N ALA A 149 12.59 -1.09 -1.48
CA ALA A 149 13.33 -0.99 -2.72
C ALA A 149 12.48 -0.25 -3.76
N ALA A 150 13.12 0.59 -4.59
CA ALA A 150 12.50 1.31 -5.69
C ALA A 150 13.46 1.26 -6.88
N VAL A 151 13.11 0.49 -7.90
CA VAL A 151 13.98 0.19 -9.04
C VAL A 151 13.28 0.39 -10.37
N SER A 152 14.06 0.65 -11.40
CA SER A 152 13.59 0.66 -12.78
C SER A 152 13.46 -0.76 -13.32
N THR A 153 12.52 -0.95 -14.24
CA THR A 153 12.44 -2.11 -15.11
C THR A 153 12.33 -1.64 -16.56
N ASN A 154 12.86 -2.43 -17.50
CA ASN A 154 12.76 -2.12 -18.92
C ASN A 154 11.30 -2.16 -19.43
N SER A 155 10.48 -3.01 -18.84
CA SER A 155 9.04 -3.11 -19.10
C SER A 155 8.33 -3.73 -17.89
N LEU A 156 7.04 -3.45 -17.74
CA LEU A 156 6.17 -4.10 -16.79
C LEU A 156 5.04 -4.85 -17.51
N PRO A 157 4.42 -5.86 -16.85
CA PRO A 157 3.29 -6.58 -17.42
C PRO A 157 2.21 -5.61 -17.94
N LEU A 158 1.63 -5.92 -19.08
CA LEU A 158 0.57 -5.13 -19.74
C LEU A 158 0.99 -3.68 -20.10
N GLY A 159 2.27 -3.35 -19.97
CA GLY A 159 2.81 -2.01 -20.24
C GLY A 159 2.46 -0.97 -19.18
N VAL A 160 2.12 -1.37 -17.97
CA VAL A 160 1.79 -0.43 -16.89
C VAL A 160 2.99 0.41 -16.46
N ALA A 161 2.72 1.58 -15.88
CA ALA A 161 3.76 2.52 -15.47
C ALA A 161 4.47 2.11 -14.18
N VAL A 162 3.75 1.54 -13.22
CA VAL A 162 4.24 1.18 -11.89
C VAL A 162 3.60 -0.11 -11.41
N GLU A 163 4.38 -0.91 -10.69
CA GLU A 163 3.94 -2.06 -9.93
C GLU A 163 4.55 -2.01 -8.53
N VAL A 164 3.82 -2.41 -7.50
CA VAL A 164 4.31 -2.46 -6.11
C VAL A 164 3.85 -3.74 -5.43
N ASP A 165 4.76 -4.45 -4.75
CA ASP A 165 4.45 -5.56 -3.83
C ASP A 165 4.65 -5.17 -2.36
N ALA A 166 4.14 -6.01 -1.46
CA ALA A 166 4.24 -5.77 -0.03
C ALA A 166 4.31 -7.08 0.78
#